data_c08bf3a24bd38b74d10e0c2dc1434f1b
#
_entry.id   c08bf3a24bd38b74d10e0c2dc1434f1b
#
_cell.length_a   1.000
_cell.length_b   1.000
_cell.length_c   1.000
_cell.angle_alpha   90.00
_cell.angle_beta   90.00
_cell.angle_gamma   90.00
#
_symmetry.space_group_name_H-M   'P 1'
#
loop_
_entity.id
_entity.type
_entity.pdbx_description
1 polymer ?
#
loop_
_entity_poly.entity_id
_entity_poly.type
_entity_poly.pdbx_seq_one_letter_code
_entity_poly.pdbx_strand_id
1 'polypeptide(L)'
;MGPAGPMGPAGEQGVAGAPGLPGAQGPAGPAAPAGGLLGYEVVFQDSTLWVSVANNIVVSAFAACPDGKQPLGGGFEPTVLATANNVVFLTPVSSGPSATAAVPPVSGWSVSLRNNSGTSRSNVQFRVWAVCAAQP
;
A
#
# COMPACT_ATOMS: atom_id res chain seq x y z
N MET A 1 51.17 88.18 28.38
CA MET A 1 50.44 87.18 27.54
C MET A 1 50.53 85.90 28.28
N GLY A 2 49.31 85.28 28.64
CA GLY A 2 49.25 83.95 29.28
C GLY A 2 49.26 82.81 28.21
N PRO A 3 49.65 81.57 28.61
CA PRO A 3 49.67 80.45 27.71
C PRO A 3 48.26 80.06 27.20
N ALA A 4 48.16 79.56 26.00
CA ALA A 4 46.87 79.06 25.43
C ALA A 4 46.30 77.99 26.30
N GLY A 5 44.99 77.98 26.45
CA GLY A 5 44.23 76.93 27.22
C GLY A 5 44.33 75.55 26.54
N PRO A 6 44.11 74.48 27.32
CA PRO A 6 44.19 73.13 26.79
C PRO A 6 43.07 72.87 25.77
N MET A 7 43.38 71.99 24.76
CA MET A 7 42.44 71.55 23.73
C MET A 7 41.29 70.78 24.37
N GLY A 8 40.03 70.97 23.91
CA GLY A 8 38.87 70.29 24.39
C GLY A 8 38.94 68.78 24.06
N PRO A 9 38.21 67.97 24.79
CA PRO A 9 38.09 66.47 24.57
C PRO A 9 37.62 66.16 23.15
N ALA A 10 38.09 65.05 22.59
CA ALA A 10 37.60 64.51 21.31
C ALA A 10 36.11 64.14 21.41
N GLY A 11 35.35 64.40 20.36
CA GLY A 11 33.93 64.05 20.29
C GLY A 11 33.71 62.51 20.38
N GLU A 12 32.53 62.13 20.83
CA GLU A 12 32.15 60.74 20.98
C GLU A 12 32.11 60.00 19.65
N GLN A 13 32.50 58.72 19.66
CA GLN A 13 32.45 57.83 18.49
C GLN A 13 30.98 57.60 18.05
N GLY A 14 30.66 57.67 16.76
CA GLY A 14 29.37 57.44 16.20
C GLY A 14 28.90 55.98 16.48
N VAL A 15 27.59 55.78 16.60
CA VAL A 15 26.96 54.48 16.82
C VAL A 15 27.26 53.50 15.67
N ALA A 16 27.45 52.22 15.98
CA ALA A 16 27.65 51.17 15.00
C ALA A 16 26.43 51.06 14.05
N GLY A 17 26.68 50.83 12.76
CA GLY A 17 25.65 50.62 11.77
C GLY A 17 24.79 49.38 12.09
N ALA A 18 23.53 49.39 11.68
CA ALA A 18 22.61 48.27 11.84
C ALA A 18 23.15 46.99 11.12
N PRO A 19 22.91 45.80 11.72
CA PRO A 19 23.24 44.54 11.02
C PRO A 19 22.56 44.44 9.67
N GLY A 20 23.25 43.84 8.69
CA GLY A 20 22.67 43.55 7.38
C GLY A 20 21.44 42.62 7.46
N LEU A 21 20.55 42.76 6.50
CA LEU A 21 19.35 41.87 6.39
C LEU A 21 19.78 40.41 6.17
N PRO A 22 19.00 39.46 6.71
CA PRO A 22 19.24 38.04 6.43
C PRO A 22 19.23 37.81 4.92
N GLY A 23 20.06 36.91 4.45
CA GLY A 23 20.08 36.47 3.05
C GLY A 23 18.74 35.88 2.62
N ALA A 24 18.40 35.98 1.35
CA ALA A 24 17.17 35.38 0.79
C ALA A 24 17.18 33.86 1.00
N GLN A 25 15.98 33.30 1.31
CA GLN A 25 15.81 31.85 1.42
C GLN A 25 16.17 31.19 0.07
N GLY A 26 16.89 30.08 0.13
CA GLY A 26 17.25 29.31 -1.05
C GLY A 26 15.99 28.80 -1.79
N PRO A 27 16.11 28.53 -3.09
CA PRO A 27 15.00 27.96 -3.86
C PRO A 27 14.52 26.66 -3.26
N ALA A 28 13.19 26.37 -3.37
CA ALA A 28 12.64 25.09 -2.99
C ALA A 28 13.33 23.96 -3.76
N GLY A 29 13.61 22.85 -3.09
CA GLY A 29 14.16 21.67 -3.74
C GLY A 29 13.23 21.17 -4.86
N PRO A 30 13.75 20.38 -5.82
CA PRO A 30 12.92 19.78 -6.86
C PRO A 30 11.81 18.95 -6.22
N ALA A 31 10.61 18.99 -6.82
CA ALA A 31 9.50 18.14 -6.41
C ALA A 31 9.94 16.67 -6.50
N ALA A 32 9.61 15.87 -5.48
CA ALA A 32 9.83 14.43 -5.55
C ALA A 32 9.10 13.88 -6.79
N PRO A 33 9.69 12.91 -7.51
CA PRO A 33 8.99 12.25 -8.59
C PRO A 33 7.66 11.71 -8.08
N ALA A 34 6.60 11.94 -8.84
CA ALA A 34 5.25 11.44 -8.51
C ALA A 34 5.24 9.92 -8.67
N GLY A 35 5.83 9.21 -7.71
CA GLY A 35 5.88 7.75 -7.61
C GLY A 35 4.87 7.21 -6.60
N GLY A 36 3.69 7.81 -6.50
CA GLY A 36 2.61 7.29 -5.69
C GLY A 36 1.85 6.19 -6.42
N LEU A 37 1.40 5.17 -5.68
CA LEU A 37 0.43 4.19 -6.18
C LEU A 37 -0.85 4.93 -6.59
N LEU A 38 -1.11 4.99 -7.89
CA LEU A 38 -2.29 5.69 -8.41
C LEU A 38 -3.47 4.72 -8.44
N GLY A 39 -4.62 5.22 -7.95
CA GLY A 39 -5.91 4.54 -8.15
C GLY A 39 -5.95 3.12 -7.59
N TYR A 40 -5.47 2.91 -6.34
CA TYR A 40 -5.65 1.62 -5.72
C TYR A 40 -7.14 1.34 -5.44
N GLU A 41 -7.51 0.10 -5.57
CA GLU A 41 -8.85 -0.39 -5.23
C GLU A 41 -8.78 -1.80 -4.68
N VAL A 42 -9.81 -2.19 -3.93
CA VAL A 42 -9.94 -3.56 -3.44
C VAL A 42 -11.02 -4.25 -4.27
N VAL A 43 -10.64 -5.37 -4.88
CA VAL A 43 -11.56 -6.22 -5.62
C VAL A 43 -11.86 -7.48 -4.83
N PHE A 44 -13.08 -7.97 -4.96
CA PHE A 44 -13.56 -9.17 -4.29
C PHE A 44 -14.09 -10.15 -5.33
N GLN A 45 -13.80 -11.43 -5.13
CA GLN A 45 -14.32 -12.51 -5.94
C GLN A 45 -14.72 -13.67 -5.06
N ASP A 46 -16.00 -14.00 -5.08
CA ASP A 46 -16.47 -15.23 -4.44
C ASP A 46 -16.04 -16.44 -5.27
N SER A 47 -15.53 -17.46 -4.59
CA SER A 47 -15.23 -18.72 -5.25
C SER A 47 -16.52 -19.41 -5.73
N THR A 48 -16.39 -20.37 -6.63
CA THR A 48 -17.47 -21.28 -6.94
C THR A 48 -17.94 -21.97 -5.66
N LEU A 49 -19.23 -22.22 -5.54
CA LEU A 49 -19.77 -23.04 -4.45
C LEU A 49 -19.48 -24.51 -4.74
N TRP A 50 -18.62 -25.13 -3.94
CA TRP A 50 -18.36 -26.57 -4.03
C TRP A 50 -19.37 -27.33 -3.17
N VAL A 51 -20.19 -28.14 -3.82
CA VAL A 51 -21.20 -28.97 -3.15
C VAL A 51 -20.54 -29.99 -2.24
N SER A 52 -19.36 -30.50 -2.62
CA SER A 52 -18.57 -31.41 -1.80
C SER A 52 -17.09 -31.28 -2.11
N VAL A 53 -16.27 -31.11 -1.08
CA VAL A 53 -14.80 -31.12 -1.15
C VAL A 53 -14.31 -32.28 -0.32
N ALA A 54 -13.81 -33.32 -0.97
CA ALA A 54 -13.28 -34.50 -0.26
C ALA A 54 -12.06 -34.13 0.58
N ASN A 55 -11.74 -34.97 1.57
CA ASN A 55 -10.57 -34.79 2.39
C ASN A 55 -9.30 -34.74 1.52
N ASN A 56 -8.37 -33.88 1.87
CA ASN A 56 -7.10 -33.68 1.17
C ASN A 56 -7.18 -33.02 -0.22
N ILE A 57 -8.38 -32.66 -0.70
CA ILE A 57 -8.56 -31.95 -1.96
C ILE A 57 -8.26 -30.46 -1.76
N VAL A 58 -7.63 -29.86 -2.78
CA VAL A 58 -7.34 -28.43 -2.87
C VAL A 58 -8.39 -27.77 -3.75
N VAL A 59 -8.93 -26.66 -3.28
CA VAL A 59 -9.81 -25.77 -4.03
C VAL A 59 -9.15 -24.40 -4.15
N SER A 60 -9.33 -23.76 -5.29
CA SER A 60 -8.67 -22.47 -5.56
C SER A 60 -9.66 -21.45 -6.09
N ALA A 61 -9.40 -20.17 -5.80
CA ALA A 61 -10.12 -19.05 -6.36
C ALA A 61 -9.15 -17.90 -6.67
N PHE A 62 -9.59 -16.99 -7.53
CA PHE A 62 -8.76 -15.92 -8.07
C PHE A 62 -9.56 -14.63 -8.15
N ALA A 63 -9.04 -13.56 -7.53
CA ALA A 63 -9.58 -12.21 -7.65
C ALA A 63 -8.75 -11.44 -8.69
N ALA A 64 -9.38 -11.12 -9.83
CA ALA A 64 -8.75 -10.42 -10.93
C ALA A 64 -8.63 -8.92 -10.64
N CYS A 65 -7.48 -8.33 -10.88
CA CYS A 65 -7.33 -6.90 -10.94
C CYS A 65 -7.93 -6.34 -12.24
N PRO A 66 -8.51 -5.14 -12.21
CA PRO A 66 -8.92 -4.44 -13.42
C PRO A 66 -7.76 -4.19 -14.37
N ASP A 67 -8.08 -3.96 -15.63
CA ASP A 67 -7.11 -3.71 -16.68
C ASP A 67 -6.11 -2.60 -16.31
N GLY A 68 -4.84 -2.85 -16.56
CA GLY A 68 -3.75 -1.93 -16.28
C GLY A 68 -3.33 -1.86 -14.81
N LYS A 69 -3.93 -2.66 -13.91
CA LYS A 69 -3.56 -2.73 -12.51
C LYS A 69 -2.88 -4.05 -12.16
N GLN A 70 -2.03 -3.98 -11.14
CA GLN A 70 -1.30 -5.13 -10.61
C GLN A 70 -1.67 -5.38 -9.14
N PRO A 71 -1.67 -6.62 -8.69
CA PRO A 71 -1.94 -6.95 -7.30
C PRO A 71 -0.76 -6.53 -6.40
N LEU A 72 -1.06 -5.76 -5.36
CA LEU A 72 -0.12 -5.36 -4.31
C LEU A 72 -0.22 -6.26 -3.09
N GLY A 73 -1.37 -6.86 -2.88
CA GLY A 73 -1.66 -7.74 -1.76
C GLY A 73 -3.02 -8.37 -1.91
N GLY A 74 -3.34 -9.30 -1.05
CA GLY A 74 -4.63 -9.97 -1.07
C GLY A 74 -4.74 -11.04 0.00
N GLY A 75 -5.88 -11.70 0.02
CA GLY A 75 -6.18 -12.75 0.96
C GLY A 75 -7.53 -13.39 0.70
N PHE A 76 -8.07 -14.03 1.71
CA PHE A 76 -9.38 -14.65 1.64
C PHE A 76 -10.14 -14.52 2.95
N GLU A 77 -11.45 -14.65 2.85
CA GLU A 77 -12.36 -14.68 3.99
C GLU A 77 -13.48 -15.71 3.75
N PRO A 78 -14.09 -16.27 4.80
CA PRO A 78 -15.29 -17.08 4.67
C PRO A 78 -16.43 -16.24 4.12
N THR A 79 -17.25 -16.80 3.22
CA THR A 79 -18.49 -16.14 2.80
C THR A 79 -19.64 -16.50 3.72
N VAL A 80 -20.62 -15.60 3.82
CA VAL A 80 -21.85 -15.82 4.62
C VAL A 80 -22.72 -16.99 4.12
N LEU A 81 -22.52 -17.44 2.88
CA LEU A 81 -23.23 -18.60 2.31
C LEU A 81 -22.58 -19.94 2.70
N ALA A 82 -21.29 -19.92 3.05
CA ALA A 82 -20.67 -21.08 3.66
C ALA A 82 -21.23 -21.22 5.07
N THR A 83 -21.92 -22.33 5.37
CA THR A 83 -22.25 -22.66 6.75
C THR A 83 -20.97 -22.53 7.56
N ALA A 84 -20.95 -21.65 8.56
CA ALA A 84 -19.76 -21.10 9.24
C ALA A 84 -18.73 -22.15 9.71
N ASN A 85 -19.10 -23.43 9.72
CA ASN A 85 -18.26 -24.54 10.16
C ASN A 85 -17.40 -25.18 9.05
N ASN A 86 -17.65 -24.90 7.76
CA ASN A 86 -17.00 -25.64 6.68
C ASN A 86 -15.71 -25.01 6.16
N VAL A 87 -15.51 -23.70 6.34
CA VAL A 87 -14.27 -23.01 5.94
C VAL A 87 -13.19 -23.11 7.02
N VAL A 88 -13.57 -23.29 8.28
CA VAL A 88 -12.63 -23.41 9.43
C VAL A 88 -11.68 -24.62 9.28
N PHE A 89 -12.05 -25.61 8.49
CA PHE A 89 -11.24 -26.82 8.26
C PHE A 89 -10.38 -26.72 6.98
N LEU A 90 -10.45 -25.61 6.27
CA LEU A 90 -9.59 -25.37 5.12
C LEU A 90 -8.29 -24.71 5.56
N THR A 91 -7.19 -25.32 5.18
CA THR A 91 -5.86 -24.76 5.46
C THR A 91 -5.29 -24.14 4.21
N PRO A 92 -4.71 -22.92 4.29
CA PRO A 92 -4.03 -22.32 3.16
C PRO A 92 -2.87 -23.19 2.67
N VAL A 93 -2.84 -23.43 1.37
CA VAL A 93 -1.72 -24.09 0.67
C VAL A 93 -0.86 -23.03 -0.01
N SER A 94 -1.52 -22.06 -0.64
CA SER A 94 -0.86 -20.93 -1.26
C SER A 94 -1.76 -19.70 -1.23
N SER A 95 -1.16 -18.53 -1.14
CA SER A 95 -1.81 -17.23 -1.28
C SER A 95 -0.77 -16.26 -1.86
N GLY A 96 -1.06 -15.68 -3.00
CA GLY A 96 -0.09 -14.78 -3.64
C GLY A 96 -0.57 -14.20 -4.95
N PRO A 97 0.23 -13.25 -5.48
CA PRO A 97 -0.04 -12.69 -6.79
C PRO A 97 0.07 -13.77 -7.86
N SER A 98 -0.82 -13.70 -8.84
CA SER A 98 -0.89 -14.65 -9.94
C SER A 98 -1.41 -13.96 -11.20
N ALA A 99 -1.21 -14.60 -12.34
CA ALA A 99 -1.80 -14.18 -13.60
C ALA A 99 -2.44 -15.39 -14.30
N THR A 100 -3.50 -15.13 -15.04
CA THR A 100 -4.13 -16.17 -15.87
C THR A 100 -3.28 -16.47 -17.11
N ALA A 101 -3.47 -17.64 -17.69
CA ALA A 101 -2.87 -17.98 -18.99
C ALA A 101 -3.59 -17.33 -20.18
N ALA A 102 -4.56 -16.44 -19.96
CA ALA A 102 -5.27 -15.72 -21.00
C ALA A 102 -4.31 -14.78 -21.77
N VAL A 103 -4.71 -14.40 -22.97
CA VAL A 103 -3.97 -13.42 -23.77
C VAL A 103 -4.91 -12.26 -24.11
N PRO A 104 -4.67 -11.05 -23.53
CA PRO A 104 -3.62 -10.71 -22.58
C PRO A 104 -3.81 -11.38 -21.19
N PRO A 105 -2.74 -11.60 -20.44
CA PRO A 105 -2.83 -12.18 -19.11
C PRO A 105 -3.53 -11.22 -18.14
N VAL A 106 -4.43 -11.75 -17.31
CA VAL A 106 -5.09 -10.99 -16.26
C VAL A 106 -4.35 -11.22 -14.96
N SER A 107 -3.80 -10.16 -14.40
CA SER A 107 -3.13 -10.18 -13.09
C SER A 107 -4.14 -10.15 -11.95
N GLY A 108 -3.82 -10.76 -10.82
CA GLY A 108 -4.70 -10.78 -9.66
C GLY A 108 -4.10 -11.53 -8.48
N TRP A 109 -4.93 -11.90 -7.53
CA TRP A 109 -4.54 -12.64 -6.33
C TRP A 109 -5.19 -14.02 -6.32
N SER A 110 -4.40 -15.06 -6.20
CA SER A 110 -4.84 -16.44 -6.13
C SER A 110 -4.73 -16.98 -4.71
N VAL A 111 -5.72 -17.75 -4.30
CA VAL A 111 -5.72 -18.47 -3.02
C VAL A 111 -6.10 -19.91 -3.27
N SER A 112 -5.32 -20.82 -2.68
CA SER A 112 -5.59 -22.27 -2.71
C SER A 112 -5.72 -22.79 -1.28
N LEU A 113 -6.80 -23.46 -1.00
CA LEU A 113 -7.13 -24.01 0.32
C LEU A 113 -7.28 -25.52 0.21
N ARG A 114 -6.81 -26.26 1.22
CA ARG A 114 -6.92 -27.71 1.30
C ARG A 114 -7.88 -28.11 2.42
N ASN A 115 -8.77 -29.05 2.13
CA ASN A 115 -9.58 -29.67 3.15
C ASN A 115 -8.75 -30.70 3.95
N ASN A 116 -8.40 -30.34 5.19
CA ASN A 116 -7.66 -31.19 6.13
C ASN A 116 -8.54 -31.72 7.27
N SER A 117 -9.85 -31.76 7.09
CA SER A 117 -10.79 -32.12 8.16
C SER A 117 -10.89 -33.62 8.44
N GLY A 118 -10.25 -34.46 7.64
CA GLY A 118 -10.40 -35.92 7.71
C GLY A 118 -11.66 -36.46 7.02
N THR A 119 -12.61 -35.60 6.62
CA THR A 119 -13.88 -35.97 5.98
C THR A 119 -14.20 -35.04 4.80
N SER A 120 -15.17 -35.42 3.99
CA SER A 120 -15.71 -34.52 2.96
C SER A 120 -16.48 -33.37 3.61
N ARG A 121 -16.36 -32.18 3.04
CA ARG A 121 -17.09 -30.96 3.44
C ARG A 121 -18.00 -30.51 2.31
N SER A 122 -19.24 -30.18 2.65
CA SER A 122 -20.22 -29.68 1.69
C SER A 122 -20.40 -28.16 1.80
N ASN A 123 -20.91 -27.56 0.73
CA ASN A 123 -21.20 -26.12 0.68
C ASN A 123 -19.98 -25.24 1.07
N VAL A 124 -18.83 -25.58 0.53
CA VAL A 124 -17.61 -24.83 0.73
C VAL A 124 -17.58 -23.66 -0.24
N GLN A 125 -17.50 -22.45 0.28
CA GLN A 125 -17.30 -21.22 -0.49
C GLN A 125 -16.47 -20.23 0.33
N PHE A 126 -15.59 -19.51 -0.31
CA PHE A 126 -14.81 -18.45 0.30
C PHE A 126 -14.66 -17.29 -0.69
N ARG A 127 -14.39 -16.11 -0.16
CA ARG A 127 -14.13 -14.91 -0.93
C ARG A 127 -12.65 -14.64 -0.97
N VAL A 128 -12.11 -14.40 -2.16
CA VAL A 128 -10.75 -13.88 -2.35
C VAL A 128 -10.84 -12.39 -2.56
N TRP A 129 -9.92 -11.65 -1.99
CA TRP A 129 -9.77 -10.22 -2.24
C TRP A 129 -8.37 -9.89 -2.68
N ALA A 130 -8.24 -8.84 -3.49
CA ALA A 130 -6.97 -8.29 -3.92
C ALA A 130 -6.98 -6.77 -3.81
N VAL A 131 -5.87 -6.21 -3.38
CA VAL A 131 -5.58 -4.77 -3.49
C VAL A 131 -4.82 -4.56 -4.78
N CYS A 132 -5.41 -3.83 -5.71
CA CYS A 132 -4.88 -3.59 -7.04
C CYS A 132 -4.53 -2.12 -7.22
N ALA A 133 -3.40 -1.81 -7.87
CA ALA A 133 -3.03 -0.45 -8.21
C ALA A 133 -2.40 -0.37 -9.60
N ALA A 134 -2.55 0.77 -10.26
CA ALA A 134 -1.79 1.07 -11.46
C ALA A 134 -0.32 1.28 -11.08
N GLN A 135 0.58 0.75 -11.88
CA GLN A 135 2.00 1.09 -11.81
C GLN A 135 2.23 2.38 -12.60
N PRO A 136 3.09 3.29 -12.11
CA PRO A 136 3.45 4.50 -12.81
C PRO A 136 4.21 4.23 -14.10
#